data_6b807562911996135085d50985a87e99
#
_entry.id   6b807562911996135085d50985a87e99
#
_cell.length_a   1.000
_cell.length_b   1.000
_cell.length_c   1.000
_cell.angle_alpha   90.00
_cell.angle_beta   90.00
_cell.angle_gamma   90.00
#
_symmetry.space_group_name_H-M   'P 1'
#
loop_
_entity.id
_entity.type
_entity.pdbx_description
1 polymer ?
#
loop_
_entity_poly.entity_id
_entity_poly.type
_entity_poly.pdbx_seq_one_letter_code
_entity_poly.pdbx_strand_id
1 'polypeptide(L)'
;MFTTFYKMPLSNHILQLFNFTKSFIFLNCPVEYQTCFNESSSPVMEGIVNFHNHIMVVLAFILVLVFWILLNCVKYYSEFEVSSHTQFTHSKELEIIWTSVPGLILLFLATPSFTLLYSMDEIVDPELTLKILGHQ
;
A
#
# COMPACT_ATOMS: atom_id res chain seq x y z
N MET A 1 43.07 7.14 44.20
CA MET A 1 42.71 7.68 42.89
C MET A 1 42.90 6.57 41.88
N PHE A 2 41.94 5.83 41.57
CA PHE A 2 41.75 4.65 40.69
C PHE A 2 40.84 3.67 41.41
N THR A 3 39.56 3.75 41.08
CA THR A 3 38.62 2.60 41.07
C THR A 3 37.21 3.13 40.89
N THR A 4 36.89 3.52 39.68
CA THR A 4 35.49 3.56 39.22
C THR A 4 35.46 3.03 37.80
N PHE A 5 35.86 1.77 37.66
CA PHE A 5 35.58 1.02 36.43
C PHE A 5 34.19 0.41 36.58
N TYR A 6 33.26 1.02 35.92
CA TYR A 6 32.01 0.56 35.38
C TYR A 6 31.69 -0.90 35.67
N LYS A 7 30.87 -1.11 36.66
CA LYS A 7 30.04 -2.28 36.80
C LYS A 7 28.81 -2.08 35.93
N MET A 8 28.97 -2.07 34.60
CA MET A 8 27.83 -2.28 33.74
C MET A 8 27.38 -3.72 33.98
N PRO A 9 26.13 -3.94 34.35
CA PRO A 9 25.62 -5.29 34.54
C PRO A 9 25.66 -6.01 33.19
N LEU A 10 26.45 -7.07 33.12
CA LEU A 10 26.60 -7.97 31.97
C LEU A 10 25.24 -8.43 31.42
N SER A 11 24.19 -8.40 32.27
CA SER A 11 22.81 -8.70 31.95
C SER A 11 22.19 -7.76 30.89
N ASN A 12 22.55 -6.47 30.88
CA ASN A 12 21.96 -5.52 29.95
C ASN A 12 22.53 -5.68 28.54
N HIS A 13 23.81 -6.02 28.41
CA HIS A 13 24.39 -6.32 27.10
C HIS A 13 23.86 -7.63 26.51
N ILE A 14 23.68 -8.64 27.35
CA ILE A 14 23.09 -9.92 26.93
C ILE A 14 21.62 -9.73 26.59
N LEU A 15 20.87 -8.92 27.34
CA LEU A 15 19.48 -8.58 27.02
C LEU A 15 19.36 -7.77 25.72
N GLN A 16 20.27 -6.82 25.47
CA GLN A 16 20.30 -6.08 24.20
C GLN A 16 20.65 -6.97 23.02
N LEU A 17 21.65 -7.85 23.17
CA LEU A 17 21.99 -8.84 22.15
C LEU A 17 20.84 -9.83 21.92
N PHE A 18 20.15 -10.26 22.96
CA PHE A 18 19.01 -11.15 22.86
C PHE A 18 17.79 -10.48 22.23
N ASN A 19 17.56 -9.20 22.52
CA ASN A 19 16.54 -8.41 21.84
C ASN A 19 16.90 -8.11 20.40
N PHE A 20 18.19 -7.86 20.11
CA PHE A 20 18.68 -7.67 18.75
C PHE A 20 18.55 -8.95 17.92
N THR A 21 18.91 -10.12 18.48
CA THR A 21 18.74 -11.41 17.82
C THR A 21 17.27 -11.80 17.68
N LYS A 22 16.41 -11.51 18.67
CA LYS A 22 14.97 -11.68 18.53
C LYS A 22 14.39 -10.79 17.43
N SER A 23 14.79 -9.54 17.38
CA SER A 23 14.38 -8.62 16.32
C SER A 23 14.80 -9.13 14.95
N PHE A 24 16.00 -9.69 14.83
CA PHE A 24 16.52 -10.24 13.57
C PHE A 24 15.83 -11.55 13.14
N ILE A 25 15.43 -12.38 14.09
CA ILE A 25 14.74 -13.67 13.81
C ILE A 25 13.26 -13.44 13.48
N PHE A 26 12.62 -12.41 14.05
CA PHE A 26 11.22 -12.08 13.82
C PHE A 26 10.96 -11.10 12.67
N LEU A 27 12.00 -10.62 12.00
CA LEU A 27 11.91 -9.59 10.95
C LEU A 27 10.98 -9.97 9.78
N ASN A 28 10.75 -11.25 9.53
CA ASN A 28 9.91 -11.75 8.42
C ASN A 28 8.78 -12.69 8.87
N CYS A 29 8.51 -12.81 10.17
CA CYS A 29 7.36 -13.59 10.62
C CYS A 29 6.09 -12.74 10.60
N PRO A 30 5.00 -13.22 9.99
CA PRO A 30 3.70 -12.57 10.07
C PRO A 30 3.22 -12.56 11.53
N VAL A 31 2.65 -11.41 11.94
CA VAL A 31 2.05 -11.24 13.28
C VAL A 31 0.55 -11.44 13.16
N GLU A 32 -0.07 -11.97 14.22
CA GLU A 32 -1.52 -12.11 14.28
C GLU A 32 -2.21 -10.74 14.04
N TYR A 33 -3.24 -10.74 13.18
CA TYR A 33 -3.95 -9.52 12.75
C TYR A 33 -3.11 -8.50 11.95
N GLN A 34 -2.03 -8.93 11.33
CA GLN A 34 -1.22 -8.07 10.49
C GLN A 34 -2.01 -7.60 9.24
N THR A 35 -2.16 -6.31 9.09
CA THR A 35 -2.83 -5.67 7.94
C THR A 35 -1.86 -5.08 6.92
N CYS A 36 -0.58 -4.94 7.29
CA CYS A 36 0.47 -4.39 6.44
C CYS A 36 1.39 -5.48 5.89
N PHE A 37 2.18 -5.15 4.87
CA PHE A 37 3.23 -6.01 4.36
C PHE A 37 4.32 -6.23 5.42
N ASN A 38 5.02 -7.35 5.31
CA ASN A 38 6.24 -7.59 6.07
C ASN A 38 7.36 -6.64 5.61
N GLU A 39 8.41 -6.50 6.43
CA GLU A 39 9.57 -5.71 6.03
C GLU A 39 10.18 -6.24 4.73
N SER A 40 10.52 -5.32 3.84
CA SER A 40 11.11 -5.66 2.55
C SER A 40 12.53 -6.17 2.72
N SER A 41 12.79 -7.40 2.25
CA SER A 41 14.14 -8.00 2.24
C SER A 41 14.87 -7.78 0.91
N SER A 42 14.20 -7.20 -0.09
CA SER A 42 14.77 -6.92 -1.41
C SER A 42 14.36 -5.53 -1.91
N PRO A 43 15.17 -4.88 -2.76
CA PRO A 43 14.81 -3.60 -3.37
C PRO A 43 13.51 -3.68 -4.19
N VAL A 44 13.25 -4.82 -4.82
CA VAL A 44 12.01 -5.06 -5.57
C VAL A 44 10.80 -5.06 -4.64
N MET A 45 10.87 -5.71 -3.49
CA MET A 45 9.80 -5.73 -2.52
C MET A 45 9.53 -4.34 -1.94
N GLU A 46 10.58 -3.54 -1.71
CA GLU A 46 10.43 -2.15 -1.31
C GLU A 46 9.69 -1.34 -2.37
N GLY A 47 10.01 -1.56 -3.64
CA GLY A 47 9.28 -0.98 -4.78
C GLY A 47 7.80 -1.37 -4.78
N ILE A 48 7.48 -2.63 -4.51
CA ILE A 48 6.09 -3.13 -4.43
C ILE A 48 5.33 -2.45 -3.29
N VAL A 49 5.92 -2.34 -2.11
CA VAL A 49 5.28 -1.69 -0.95
C VAL A 49 5.03 -0.20 -1.22
N ASN A 50 6.00 0.50 -1.78
CA ASN A 50 5.88 1.91 -2.14
C ASN A 50 4.79 2.12 -3.20
N PHE A 51 4.76 1.29 -4.23
CA PHE A 51 3.73 1.34 -5.27
C PHE A 51 2.33 1.07 -4.72
N HIS A 52 2.19 0.06 -3.86
CA HIS A 52 0.94 -0.23 -3.17
C HIS A 52 0.45 0.98 -2.35
N ASN A 53 1.32 1.63 -1.60
CA ASN A 53 0.96 2.80 -0.82
C ASN A 53 0.46 3.96 -1.69
N HIS A 54 1.08 4.19 -2.85
CA HIS A 54 0.61 5.19 -3.82
C HIS A 54 -0.78 4.85 -4.37
N ILE A 55 -1.00 3.58 -4.74
CA ILE A 55 -2.32 3.12 -5.21
C ILE A 55 -3.37 3.32 -4.12
N MET A 56 -3.08 2.97 -2.87
CA MET A 56 -4.02 3.11 -1.76
C MET A 56 -4.43 4.56 -1.50
N VAL A 57 -3.52 5.51 -1.65
CA VAL A 57 -3.85 6.95 -1.57
C VAL A 57 -4.83 7.36 -2.67
N VAL A 58 -4.59 6.93 -3.91
CA VAL A 58 -5.49 7.23 -5.04
C VAL A 58 -6.86 6.59 -4.84
N LEU A 59 -6.90 5.33 -4.41
CA LEU A 59 -8.16 4.63 -4.13
C LEU A 59 -8.95 5.27 -2.99
N ALA A 60 -8.28 5.66 -1.92
CA ALA A 60 -8.92 6.38 -0.80
C ALA A 60 -9.52 7.72 -1.28
N PHE A 61 -8.81 8.46 -2.11
CA PHE A 61 -9.32 9.70 -2.69
C PHE A 61 -10.58 9.46 -3.53
N ILE A 62 -10.56 8.46 -4.42
CA ILE A 62 -11.73 8.11 -5.26
C ILE A 62 -12.91 7.69 -4.38
N LEU A 63 -12.66 6.86 -3.36
CA LEU A 63 -13.70 6.39 -2.44
C LEU A 63 -14.37 7.56 -1.70
N VAL A 64 -13.58 8.48 -1.16
CA VAL A 64 -14.11 9.67 -0.48
C VAL A 64 -14.91 10.54 -1.44
N LEU A 65 -14.43 10.74 -2.67
CA LEU A 65 -15.11 11.53 -3.68
C LEU A 65 -16.46 10.91 -4.07
N VAL A 66 -16.51 9.61 -4.33
CA VAL A 66 -17.75 8.89 -4.68
C VAL A 66 -18.73 8.94 -3.50
N PHE A 67 -18.26 8.70 -2.29
CA PHE A 67 -19.10 8.75 -1.09
C PHE A 67 -19.67 10.16 -0.87
N TRP A 68 -18.86 11.20 -1.06
CA TRP A 68 -19.30 12.59 -0.98
C TRP A 68 -20.39 12.94 -2.01
N ILE A 69 -20.21 12.49 -3.27
CA ILE A 69 -21.22 12.69 -4.32
C ILE A 69 -22.54 11.99 -3.94
N LEU A 70 -22.47 10.73 -3.48
CA LEU A 70 -23.65 9.98 -3.06
C LEU A 70 -24.38 10.66 -1.90
N LEU A 71 -23.67 11.13 -0.88
CA LEU A 71 -24.26 11.85 0.23
C LEU A 71 -24.95 13.14 -0.23
N ASN A 72 -24.32 13.89 -1.14
CA ASN A 72 -24.92 15.09 -1.71
C ASN A 72 -26.17 14.77 -2.53
N CYS A 73 -26.16 13.71 -3.32
CA CYS A 73 -27.35 13.28 -4.07
C CYS A 73 -28.50 12.96 -3.12
N VAL A 74 -28.26 12.19 -2.05
CA VAL A 74 -29.31 11.86 -1.08
C VAL A 74 -29.84 13.09 -0.33
N LYS A 75 -28.92 14.01 0.03
CA LYS A 75 -29.29 15.21 0.80
C LYS A 75 -30.08 16.23 0.00
N TYR A 76 -29.66 16.51 -1.24
CA TYR A 76 -30.24 17.60 -2.03
C TYR A 76 -31.37 17.16 -2.97
N TYR A 77 -31.47 15.87 -3.31
CA TYR A 77 -32.50 15.32 -4.21
C TYR A 77 -33.47 14.39 -3.48
N SER A 78 -33.63 14.56 -2.18
CA SER A 78 -34.65 13.86 -1.41
C SER A 78 -36.05 14.38 -1.82
N GLU A 79 -37.01 13.49 -1.94
CA GLU A 79 -38.40 13.75 -2.34
C GLU A 79 -39.09 14.83 -1.51
N PHE A 80 -38.61 15.05 -0.28
CA PHE A 80 -39.19 16.06 0.63
C PHE A 80 -38.76 17.50 0.34
N GLU A 81 -37.66 17.72 -0.37
CA GLU A 81 -37.14 19.06 -0.64
C GLU A 81 -37.36 19.56 -2.07
N VAL A 82 -37.61 18.68 -3.01
CA VAL A 82 -37.75 19.04 -4.43
C VAL A 82 -39.21 19.16 -4.82
N SER A 83 -39.69 20.39 -4.91
CA SER A 83 -41.07 20.69 -5.34
C SER A 83 -41.31 20.61 -6.85
N SER A 84 -40.26 20.51 -7.67
CA SER A 84 -40.36 20.36 -9.12
C SER A 84 -39.33 19.34 -9.63
N HIS A 85 -39.83 18.23 -10.14
CA HIS A 85 -38.98 17.20 -10.74
C HIS A 85 -38.59 17.61 -12.17
N THR A 86 -37.31 17.93 -12.38
CA THR A 86 -36.76 18.04 -13.73
C THR A 86 -36.55 16.62 -14.27
N GLN A 87 -37.17 16.32 -15.38
CA GLN A 87 -37.01 15.01 -16.06
C GLN A 87 -35.69 14.91 -16.78
N PHE A 88 -34.59 15.07 -16.01
CA PHE A 88 -33.23 14.90 -16.52
C PHE A 88 -32.83 13.43 -16.40
N THR A 89 -32.86 12.71 -17.51
CA THR A 89 -32.60 11.26 -17.51
C THR A 89 -31.25 10.91 -18.13
N HIS A 90 -30.61 11.82 -18.87
CA HIS A 90 -29.41 11.49 -19.62
C HIS A 90 -28.54 12.71 -19.92
N SER A 91 -27.21 12.60 -19.69
CA SER A 91 -26.21 13.58 -20.09
C SER A 91 -24.97 12.89 -20.63
N LYS A 92 -24.76 12.99 -21.94
CA LYS A 92 -23.56 12.44 -22.61
C LYS A 92 -22.26 13.06 -22.13
N GLU A 93 -22.27 14.36 -21.88
CA GLU A 93 -21.08 15.09 -21.42
C GLU A 93 -20.60 14.60 -20.06
N LEU A 94 -21.52 14.43 -19.11
CA LEU A 94 -21.21 13.93 -17.79
C LEU A 94 -20.68 12.48 -17.85
N GLU A 95 -21.26 11.66 -18.71
CA GLU A 95 -20.83 10.27 -18.89
C GLU A 95 -19.40 10.19 -19.43
N ILE A 96 -19.04 11.01 -20.41
CA ILE A 96 -17.67 11.09 -20.94
C ILE A 96 -16.69 11.52 -19.85
N ILE A 97 -17.04 12.51 -19.03
CA ILE A 97 -16.17 13.01 -17.97
C ILE A 97 -15.91 11.91 -16.93
N TRP A 98 -16.96 11.26 -16.41
CA TRP A 98 -16.78 10.27 -15.36
C TRP A 98 -16.08 8.99 -15.82
N THR A 99 -16.14 8.68 -17.13
CA THR A 99 -15.42 7.54 -17.71
C THR A 99 -13.97 7.89 -18.01
N SER A 100 -13.71 9.10 -18.51
CA SER A 100 -12.37 9.53 -18.91
C SER A 100 -11.46 9.77 -17.72
N VAL A 101 -11.95 10.37 -16.63
CA VAL A 101 -11.15 10.69 -15.45
C VAL A 101 -10.53 9.45 -14.79
N PRO A 102 -11.30 8.39 -14.46
CA PRO A 102 -10.72 7.14 -13.98
C PRO A 102 -9.77 6.47 -14.97
N GLY A 103 -10.08 6.53 -16.27
CA GLY A 103 -9.21 6.02 -17.32
C GLY A 103 -7.83 6.69 -17.35
N LEU A 104 -7.78 8.00 -17.19
CA LEU A 104 -6.53 8.75 -17.08
C LEU A 104 -5.75 8.39 -15.82
N ILE A 105 -6.42 8.23 -14.68
CA ILE A 105 -5.79 7.81 -13.42
C ILE A 105 -5.15 6.43 -13.60
N LEU A 106 -5.84 5.48 -14.22
CA LEU A 106 -5.28 4.15 -14.50
C LEU A 106 -4.07 4.21 -15.43
N LEU A 107 -4.08 5.10 -16.42
CA LEU A 107 -2.93 5.31 -17.32
C LEU A 107 -1.71 5.81 -16.54
N PHE A 108 -1.90 6.75 -15.62
CA PHE A 108 -0.82 7.23 -14.74
C PHE A 108 -0.27 6.13 -13.84
N LEU A 109 -1.13 5.25 -13.32
CA LEU A 109 -0.70 4.14 -12.48
C LEU A 109 -0.03 3.01 -13.29
N ALA A 110 -0.35 2.86 -14.55
CA ALA A 110 0.24 1.84 -15.41
C ALA A 110 1.75 2.06 -15.60
N THR A 111 2.21 3.30 -15.73
CA THR A 111 3.63 3.62 -15.94
C THR A 111 4.56 3.06 -14.85
N PRO A 112 4.38 3.39 -13.56
CA PRO A 112 5.20 2.83 -12.49
C PRO A 112 4.97 1.31 -12.31
N SER A 113 3.78 0.79 -12.61
CA SER A 113 3.49 -0.63 -12.59
C SER A 113 4.36 -1.40 -13.59
N PHE A 114 4.46 -0.92 -14.82
CA PHE A 114 5.31 -1.54 -15.84
C PHE A 114 6.81 -1.44 -15.47
N THR A 115 7.25 -0.30 -14.96
CA THR A 115 8.64 -0.15 -14.50
C THR A 115 8.98 -1.19 -13.43
N LEU A 116 8.08 -1.41 -12.47
CA LEU A 116 8.27 -2.40 -11.41
C LEU A 116 8.25 -3.83 -11.97
N LEU A 117 7.34 -4.13 -12.91
CA LEU A 117 7.25 -5.44 -13.56
C LEU A 117 8.54 -5.78 -14.30
N TYR A 118 9.08 -4.86 -15.10
CA TYR A 118 10.33 -5.07 -15.82
C TYR A 118 11.53 -5.21 -14.87
N SER A 119 11.56 -4.49 -13.77
CA SER A 119 12.64 -4.62 -12.77
C SER A 119 12.65 -5.98 -12.07
N MET A 120 11.51 -6.69 -12.01
CA MET A 120 11.46 -8.07 -11.49
C MET A 120 11.99 -9.12 -12.45
N ASP A 121 11.87 -8.89 -13.75
CA ASP A 121 12.34 -9.81 -14.79
C ASP A 121 13.84 -9.69 -15.06
N GLU A 122 14.46 -8.57 -14.68
CA GLU A 122 15.88 -8.32 -14.92
C GLU A 122 16.73 -9.05 -13.88
N ILE A 123 17.33 -10.17 -14.29
CA ILE A 123 18.24 -10.97 -13.47
C ILE A 123 19.67 -10.54 -13.81
N VAL A 124 20.29 -9.74 -12.96
CA VAL A 124 21.69 -9.31 -13.11
C VAL A 124 22.55 -10.18 -12.21
N ASP A 125 23.39 -11.04 -12.79
CA ASP A 125 24.40 -11.88 -12.14
C ASP A 125 23.95 -12.52 -10.81
N PRO A 126 23.06 -13.53 -10.83
CA PRO A 126 22.57 -14.17 -9.62
C PRO A 126 23.65 -15.02 -8.95
N GLU A 127 24.01 -14.71 -7.71
CA GLU A 127 24.94 -15.53 -6.92
C GLU A 127 24.36 -16.89 -6.54
N LEU A 128 23.03 -16.98 -6.39
CA LEU A 128 22.30 -18.20 -6.03
C LEU A 128 20.99 -18.30 -6.81
N THR A 129 20.78 -19.44 -7.47
CA THR A 129 19.54 -19.73 -8.18
C THR A 129 18.79 -20.87 -7.51
N LEU A 130 17.55 -20.62 -7.08
CA LEU A 130 16.65 -21.61 -6.49
C LEU A 130 15.53 -21.94 -7.47
N LYS A 131 15.39 -23.24 -7.80
CA LYS A 131 14.29 -23.74 -8.62
C LYS A 131 13.22 -24.35 -7.71
N ILE A 132 12.05 -23.73 -7.65
CA ILE A 132 10.92 -24.20 -6.88
C ILE A 132 9.90 -24.85 -7.82
N LEU A 133 9.62 -26.14 -7.60
CA LEU A 133 8.64 -26.91 -8.36
C LEU A 133 7.40 -27.15 -7.47
N GLY A 134 6.25 -26.57 -7.87
CA GLY A 134 4.98 -26.82 -7.24
C GLY A 134 4.40 -28.15 -7.75
N HIS A 135 4.01 -29.04 -6.83
CA HIS A 135 3.27 -30.28 -7.12
C HIS A 135 1.91 -30.25 -6.46
N GLN A 136 0.92 -30.84 -7.14
CA GLN A 136 -0.37 -31.21 -6.51
C GLN A 136 -0.27 -32.56 -5.86
#